data_e398398edfd73e36c6df51edf224923b
#
_entry.id   e398398edfd73e36c6df51edf224923b
#
_cell.length_a   1.000
_cell.length_b   1.000
_cell.length_c   1.000
_cell.angle_alpha   90.00
_cell.angle_beta   90.00
_cell.angle_gamma   90.00
#
_symmetry.space_group_name_H-M   'P 1'
#
loop_
_entity.id
_entity.type
_entity.pdbx_description
1 polymer ?
#
loop_
_entity_poly.entity_id
_entity_poly.type
_entity_poly.pdbx_seq_one_letter_code
_entity_poly.pdbx_strand_id
1 'polypeptide(L)'
;IQLNRFFGYETIDQSNYSIISIDKYGYENLSKEGEYSITLPLGKYDIKRKVKSLHIILRSCASVKMLSQNKERIFSKEKSEYSLRTLLSIVKSLNYSKFLFDKIGLKITIIDHNSGIDIVQKYNKILSNQFFSSKIINLEFEKYKLNINNINEENKKVTENQKSNMSNIHQSLNLAKDEEDLIYFVEDDYIHKENAIEEMLFTYEKLSTFLNSELFLC
;
A
#
# COMPACT_ATOMS: atom_id res chain seq x y z
N ILE A 1 11.69 -32.23 12.07
CA ILE A 1 11.26 -30.92 12.58
C ILE A 1 12.46 -29.96 12.66
N GLN A 2 13.59 -30.33 13.28
CA GLN A 2 14.76 -29.43 13.40
C GLN A 2 15.43 -29.12 12.05
N LEU A 3 15.50 -30.09 11.13
CA LEU A 3 16.09 -29.87 9.79
C LEU A 3 15.28 -28.88 8.95
N ASN A 4 13.95 -28.94 9.03
CA ASN A 4 13.07 -28.03 8.30
C ASN A 4 13.18 -26.59 8.81
N ARG A 5 13.35 -26.40 10.12
CA ARG A 5 13.59 -25.05 10.71
C ARG A 5 14.92 -24.45 10.26
N PHE A 6 15.94 -25.29 10.07
CA PHE A 6 17.23 -24.82 9.57
C PHE A 6 17.12 -24.23 8.15
N PHE A 7 16.23 -24.76 7.31
CA PHE A 7 15.93 -24.26 5.96
C PHE A 7 14.80 -23.22 5.92
N GLY A 8 14.36 -22.70 7.07
CA GLY A 8 13.30 -21.70 7.12
C GLY A 8 11.89 -22.23 6.91
N TYR A 9 11.71 -23.57 6.97
CA TYR A 9 10.38 -24.19 6.88
C TYR A 9 9.86 -24.53 8.28
N GLU A 10 8.61 -24.20 8.53
CA GLU A 10 7.90 -24.68 9.71
C GLU A 10 6.90 -25.76 9.29
N THR A 11 6.99 -26.94 9.90
CA THR A 11 6.06 -28.03 9.63
C THR A 11 4.90 -27.93 10.61
N ILE A 12 3.70 -27.67 10.09
CA ILE A 12 2.47 -27.62 10.86
C ILE A 12 1.64 -28.86 10.50
N ASP A 13 1.06 -29.50 11.49
CA ASP A 13 0.15 -30.62 11.27
C ASP A 13 -1.16 -30.08 10.65
N GLN A 14 -1.40 -30.42 9.38
CA GLN A 14 -2.59 -29.99 8.66
C GLN A 14 -3.90 -30.53 9.22
N SER A 15 -3.85 -31.63 9.98
CA SER A 15 -5.05 -32.24 10.58
C SER A 15 -5.78 -31.29 11.54
N ASN A 16 -5.07 -30.31 12.09
CA ASN A 16 -5.60 -29.30 13.00
C ASN A 16 -6.19 -28.06 12.29
N TYR A 17 -6.09 -27.98 10.98
CA TYR A 17 -6.47 -26.80 10.19
C TYR A 17 -7.55 -27.11 9.16
N SER A 18 -8.68 -27.65 9.58
CA SER A 18 -9.85 -27.75 8.69
C SER A 18 -10.54 -26.40 8.56
N ILE A 19 -10.79 -25.94 7.32
CA ILE A 19 -11.41 -24.65 7.03
C ILE A 19 -12.91 -24.76 7.28
N ILE A 20 -13.39 -24.51 8.50
CA ILE A 20 -14.82 -24.57 8.79
C ILE A 20 -15.38 -23.17 9.09
N SER A 21 -14.68 -22.34 9.84
CA SER A 21 -14.98 -20.93 10.07
C SER A 21 -13.75 -20.17 10.58
N ILE A 22 -13.73 -18.86 10.35
CA ILE A 22 -12.67 -17.96 10.85
C ILE A 22 -12.55 -18.02 12.38
N ASP A 23 -13.69 -18.12 13.06
CA ASP A 23 -13.76 -18.13 14.53
C ASP A 23 -13.04 -19.32 15.17
N LYS A 24 -12.79 -20.37 14.40
CA LYS A 24 -12.05 -21.56 14.86
C LYS A 24 -10.55 -21.49 14.62
N TYR A 25 -10.07 -20.49 13.88
CA TYR A 25 -8.65 -20.33 13.53
C TYR A 25 -7.99 -19.14 14.21
N GLY A 26 -8.78 -18.35 14.95
CA GLY A 26 -8.24 -17.27 15.75
C GLY A 26 -7.53 -17.82 16.97
N TYR A 27 -6.25 -17.53 17.11
CA TYR A 27 -5.51 -17.69 18.34
C TYR A 27 -5.40 -16.34 19.01
N GLU A 28 -5.43 -16.33 20.35
CA GLU A 28 -5.16 -15.12 21.09
C GLU A 28 -3.80 -14.56 20.68
N ASN A 29 -3.76 -13.28 20.37
CA ASN A 29 -2.54 -12.64 19.91
C ASN A 29 -1.53 -12.62 21.06
N LEU A 30 -0.38 -13.23 20.86
CA LEU A 30 0.69 -13.30 21.83
C LEU A 30 1.25 -11.93 22.23
N SER A 31 1.01 -10.89 21.41
CA SER A 31 1.51 -9.54 21.66
C SER A 31 0.50 -8.62 22.33
N LYS A 32 -0.77 -8.98 22.38
CA LYS A 32 -1.83 -8.12 22.90
C LYS A 32 -3.02 -8.94 23.39
N GLU A 33 -3.32 -8.82 24.66
CA GLU A 33 -4.44 -9.54 25.27
C GLU A 33 -5.78 -9.21 24.60
N GLY A 34 -6.57 -10.23 24.31
CA GLY A 34 -7.88 -10.08 23.69
C GLY A 34 -7.90 -9.91 22.15
N GLU A 35 -6.74 -9.88 21.49
CA GLU A 35 -6.65 -9.92 20.04
C GLU A 35 -6.39 -11.34 19.53
N TYR A 36 -6.98 -11.67 18.39
CA TYR A 36 -6.81 -12.97 17.74
C TYR A 36 -5.94 -12.83 16.49
N SER A 37 -5.02 -13.76 16.31
CA SER A 37 -4.25 -13.91 15.09
C SER A 37 -4.78 -15.06 14.24
N ILE A 38 -4.68 -14.97 12.93
CA ILE A 38 -5.01 -16.05 12.02
C ILE A 38 -3.73 -16.78 11.65
N THR A 39 -3.69 -18.10 11.92
CA THR A 39 -2.60 -18.95 11.48
C THR A 39 -2.97 -19.64 10.19
N LEU A 40 -2.18 -19.41 9.14
CA LEU A 40 -2.40 -20.04 7.84
C LEU A 40 -1.66 -21.38 7.76
N PRO A 41 -2.25 -22.41 7.16
CA PRO A 41 -1.58 -23.67 6.93
C PRO A 41 -0.41 -23.48 5.94
N LEU A 42 0.72 -24.13 6.25
CA LEU A 42 1.86 -24.23 5.32
C LEU A 42 1.61 -25.40 4.36
N GLY A 43 1.98 -25.21 3.10
CA GLY A 43 1.88 -26.24 2.08
C GLY A 43 1.30 -25.74 0.76
N LYS A 44 1.06 -26.65 -0.17
CA LYS A 44 0.39 -26.30 -1.44
C LYS A 44 -1.05 -25.95 -1.17
N TYR A 45 -1.42 -24.73 -1.54
CA TYR A 45 -2.77 -24.23 -1.46
C TYR A 45 -3.24 -23.87 -2.86
N ASP A 46 -4.41 -24.35 -3.25
CA ASP A 46 -4.98 -24.01 -4.55
C ASP A 46 -5.60 -22.60 -4.48
N ILE A 47 -4.89 -21.64 -5.05
CA ILE A 47 -5.30 -20.24 -5.06
C ILE A 47 -6.45 -20.05 -6.05
N LYS A 48 -7.64 -19.82 -5.52
CA LYS A 48 -8.86 -19.57 -6.29
C LYS A 48 -9.02 -18.10 -6.66
N ARG A 49 -8.75 -17.21 -5.73
CA ARG A 49 -8.77 -15.77 -5.96
C ARG A 49 -7.44 -15.32 -6.58
N LYS A 50 -7.44 -15.04 -7.87
CA LYS A 50 -6.29 -14.53 -8.61
C LYS A 50 -6.42 -13.03 -8.83
N VAL A 51 -5.36 -12.28 -8.58
CA VAL A 51 -5.28 -10.86 -8.91
C VAL A 51 -5.12 -10.70 -10.41
N LYS A 52 -5.92 -9.85 -11.03
CA LYS A 52 -5.90 -9.54 -12.46
C LYS A 52 -5.25 -8.21 -12.76
N SER A 53 -5.42 -7.25 -11.85
CA SER A 53 -4.81 -5.93 -11.96
C SER A 53 -4.48 -5.34 -10.60
N LEU A 54 -3.49 -4.47 -10.57
CA LEU A 54 -3.11 -3.67 -9.41
C LEU A 54 -2.94 -2.21 -9.83
N HIS A 55 -3.72 -1.34 -9.25
CA HIS A 55 -3.55 0.11 -9.39
C HIS A 55 -2.91 0.69 -8.14
N ILE A 56 -1.68 1.17 -8.25
CA ILE A 56 -0.98 1.87 -7.18
C ILE A 56 -1.28 3.36 -7.29
N ILE A 57 -1.88 3.93 -6.24
CA ILE A 57 -2.19 5.36 -6.17
C ILE A 57 -1.28 5.99 -5.11
N LEU A 58 -0.27 6.71 -5.58
CA LEU A 58 0.68 7.42 -4.74
C LEU A 58 0.22 8.87 -4.55
N ARG A 59 0.03 9.26 -3.29
CA ARG A 59 -0.32 10.63 -2.91
C ARG A 59 0.96 11.41 -2.65
N SER A 60 1.15 12.53 -3.36
CA SER A 60 2.35 13.36 -3.26
C SER A 60 2.04 14.83 -2.98
N CYS A 61 2.87 15.42 -2.12
CA CYS A 61 2.92 16.85 -1.86
C CYS A 61 4.33 17.21 -1.38
N ALA A 62 5.30 17.18 -2.30
CA ALA A 62 6.72 17.30 -1.97
C ALA A 62 7.16 18.71 -1.55
N SER A 63 6.35 19.75 -1.80
CA SER A 63 6.63 21.15 -1.43
C SER A 63 6.30 21.48 0.02
N VAL A 64 5.56 20.62 0.72
CA VAL A 64 5.17 20.90 2.11
C VAL A 64 6.34 20.64 3.04
N LYS A 65 6.62 21.63 3.92
CA LYS A 65 7.53 21.39 5.04
C LYS A 65 6.94 20.27 5.89
N MET A 66 7.72 19.23 6.11
CA MET A 66 7.29 18.10 6.94
C MET A 66 6.90 18.63 8.32
N LEU A 67 5.66 18.40 8.70
CA LEU A 67 5.23 18.65 10.07
C LEU A 67 6.11 17.75 10.95
N SER A 68 6.87 18.38 11.84
CA SER A 68 7.59 17.66 12.89
C SER A 68 6.54 17.02 13.79
N GLN A 69 6.20 15.79 13.51
CA GLN A 69 5.67 14.92 14.55
C GLN A 69 6.79 14.82 15.59
N ASN A 70 6.46 14.74 16.86
CA ASN A 70 7.38 14.75 18.02
C ASN A 70 8.51 13.69 18.01
N LYS A 71 8.84 13.13 16.86
CA LYS A 71 9.93 12.17 16.65
C LYS A 71 10.85 12.68 15.55
N GLU A 72 12.14 12.76 15.86
CA GLU A 72 13.17 12.98 14.84
C GLU A 72 13.07 11.90 13.77
N ARG A 73 13.02 12.32 12.52
CA ARG A 73 13.08 11.39 11.39
C ARG A 73 14.52 10.90 11.23
N ILE A 74 14.68 9.63 10.89
CA ILE A 74 16.01 8.98 10.69
C ILE A 74 16.87 9.76 9.70
N PHE A 75 16.25 10.39 8.71
CA PHE A 75 16.93 11.24 7.73
C PHE A 75 16.37 12.65 7.82
N SER A 76 17.20 13.61 8.22
CA SER A 76 16.86 15.04 8.19
C SER A 76 16.97 15.58 6.75
N LYS A 77 16.03 15.19 5.88
CA LYS A 77 15.98 15.59 4.48
C LYS A 77 14.67 16.31 4.15
N GLU A 78 14.67 17.01 3.03
CA GLU A 78 13.44 17.62 2.49
C GLU A 78 12.42 16.55 2.11
N LYS A 79 11.14 16.89 2.13
CA LYS A 79 10.05 15.95 1.81
C LYS A 79 10.17 15.39 0.39
N SER A 80 10.67 16.19 -0.55
CA SER A 80 10.95 15.76 -1.91
C SER A 80 11.87 14.54 -2.01
N GLU A 81 12.86 14.44 -1.13
CA GLU A 81 13.77 13.29 -1.09
C GLU A 81 13.06 12.02 -0.64
N TYR A 82 12.17 12.11 0.35
CA TYR A 82 11.35 10.96 0.78
C TYR A 82 10.43 10.50 -0.34
N SER A 83 9.73 11.42 -0.97
CA SER A 83 8.81 11.13 -2.04
C SER A 83 9.48 10.44 -3.25
N LEU A 84 10.65 10.92 -3.65
CA LEU A 84 11.45 10.28 -4.70
C LEU A 84 11.90 8.88 -4.30
N ARG A 85 12.32 8.67 -3.05
CA ARG A 85 12.72 7.35 -2.54
C ARG A 85 11.55 6.39 -2.47
N THR A 86 10.37 6.86 -2.04
CA THR A 86 9.13 6.07 -2.07
C THR A 86 8.87 5.57 -3.48
N LEU A 87 8.78 6.47 -4.46
CA LEU A 87 8.52 6.09 -5.85
C LEU A 87 9.58 5.12 -6.39
N LEU A 88 10.87 5.40 -6.14
CA LEU A 88 11.96 4.51 -6.55
C LEU A 88 11.84 3.12 -5.92
N SER A 89 11.44 3.03 -4.64
CA SER A 89 11.28 1.75 -3.96
C SER A 89 10.12 0.93 -4.52
N ILE A 90 9.00 1.60 -4.86
CA ILE A 90 7.86 0.96 -5.53
C ILE A 90 8.31 0.40 -6.89
N VAL A 91 8.94 1.23 -7.72
CA VAL A 91 9.41 0.82 -9.06
C VAL A 91 10.42 -0.33 -8.96
N LYS A 92 11.34 -0.29 -7.99
CA LYS A 92 12.27 -1.40 -7.74
C LYS A 92 11.54 -2.68 -7.35
N SER A 93 10.54 -2.60 -6.46
CA SER A 93 9.76 -3.76 -6.04
C SER A 93 8.99 -4.38 -7.20
N LEU A 94 8.40 -3.56 -8.08
CA LEU A 94 7.73 -4.07 -9.29
C LEU A 94 8.73 -4.71 -10.27
N ASN A 95 9.89 -4.12 -10.48
CA ASN A 95 10.91 -4.67 -11.38
C ASN A 95 11.56 -5.95 -10.83
N TYR A 96 11.68 -6.08 -9.50
CA TYR A 96 12.22 -7.29 -8.86
C TYR A 96 11.44 -8.54 -9.26
N SER A 97 10.12 -8.43 -9.29
CA SER A 97 9.23 -9.55 -9.59
C SER A 97 8.51 -9.40 -10.94
N LYS A 98 9.16 -8.71 -11.91
CA LYS A 98 8.58 -8.41 -13.22
C LYS A 98 7.94 -9.63 -13.89
N PHE A 99 8.59 -10.80 -13.84
CA PHE A 99 8.09 -12.02 -14.43
C PHE A 99 6.74 -12.51 -13.88
N LEU A 100 6.43 -12.18 -12.61
CA LEU A 100 5.14 -12.47 -11.99
C LEU A 100 4.07 -11.48 -12.45
N PHE A 101 4.48 -10.24 -12.65
CA PHE A 101 3.59 -9.15 -13.00
C PHE A 101 3.28 -9.04 -14.49
N ASP A 102 4.00 -9.75 -15.37
CA ASP A 102 3.75 -9.72 -16.82
C ASP A 102 2.32 -10.17 -17.22
N LYS A 103 1.63 -10.86 -16.31
CA LYS A 103 0.25 -11.35 -16.51
C LYS A 103 -0.80 -10.48 -15.80
N ILE A 104 -0.39 -9.45 -15.09
CA ILE A 104 -1.24 -8.59 -14.28
C ILE A 104 -1.25 -7.19 -14.87
N GLY A 105 -2.42 -6.60 -14.99
CA GLY A 105 -2.55 -5.19 -15.39
C GLY A 105 -2.00 -4.27 -14.32
N LEU A 106 -0.80 -3.70 -14.52
CA LEU A 106 -0.18 -2.79 -13.55
C LEU A 106 -0.33 -1.34 -13.99
N LYS A 107 -0.69 -0.50 -13.02
CA LYS A 107 -0.85 0.93 -13.21
C LYS A 107 -0.37 1.72 -11.99
N ILE A 108 0.38 2.79 -12.21
CA ILE A 108 0.73 3.75 -11.17
C ILE A 108 0.12 5.10 -11.49
N THR A 109 -0.59 5.68 -10.55
CA THR A 109 -1.02 7.07 -10.63
C THR A 109 -0.44 7.86 -9.47
N ILE A 110 0.28 8.95 -9.78
CA ILE A 110 0.69 9.91 -8.76
C ILE A 110 -0.34 11.04 -8.76
N ILE A 111 -0.97 11.31 -7.61
CA ILE A 111 -1.80 12.49 -7.41
C ILE A 111 -0.95 13.50 -6.68
N ASP A 112 -0.51 14.52 -7.40
CA ASP A 112 0.41 15.52 -6.90
C ASP A 112 -0.29 16.82 -6.50
N HIS A 113 0.13 17.40 -5.38
CA HIS A 113 -0.30 18.71 -4.96
C HIS A 113 0.88 19.68 -4.84
N ASN A 114 1.04 20.52 -5.83
CA ASN A 114 2.01 21.62 -5.84
C ASN A 114 3.47 21.24 -5.61
N SER A 115 3.90 20.05 -6.00
CA SER A 115 5.34 19.75 -6.06
C SER A 115 5.99 20.60 -7.14
N GLY A 116 7.23 21.01 -6.92
CA GLY A 116 7.98 21.82 -7.90
C GLY A 116 8.14 21.06 -9.23
N ILE A 117 8.24 21.82 -10.32
CA ILE A 117 8.40 21.27 -11.69
C ILE A 117 9.58 20.31 -11.79
N ASP A 118 10.69 20.59 -11.11
CA ASP A 118 11.88 19.76 -11.04
C ASP A 118 11.59 18.38 -10.40
N ILE A 119 10.73 18.34 -9.40
CA ILE A 119 10.33 17.08 -8.75
C ILE A 119 9.41 16.27 -9.66
N VAL A 120 8.45 16.90 -10.30
CA VAL A 120 7.55 16.26 -11.28
C VAL A 120 8.37 15.69 -12.46
N GLN A 121 9.39 16.41 -12.92
CA GLN A 121 10.31 15.91 -13.95
C GLN A 121 11.09 14.67 -13.49
N LYS A 122 11.54 14.65 -12.23
CA LYS A 122 12.19 13.46 -11.65
C LYS A 122 11.22 12.27 -11.54
N TYR A 123 9.95 12.50 -11.15
CA TYR A 123 8.93 11.45 -11.17
C TYR A 123 8.75 10.88 -12.58
N ASN A 124 8.58 11.75 -13.59
CA ASN A 124 8.46 11.31 -14.97
C ASN A 124 9.67 10.50 -15.44
N LYS A 125 10.89 10.90 -15.03
CA LYS A 125 12.12 10.15 -15.36
C LYS A 125 12.14 8.77 -14.71
N ILE A 126 11.68 8.64 -13.47
CA ILE A 126 11.60 7.34 -12.77
C ILE A 126 10.56 6.43 -13.42
N LEU A 127 9.42 7.00 -13.84
CA LEU A 127 8.31 6.27 -14.44
C LEU A 127 8.51 5.97 -15.94
N SER A 128 9.46 6.65 -16.59
CA SER A 128 9.73 6.43 -18.01
C SER A 128 10.29 5.04 -18.29
N ASN A 129 9.91 4.45 -19.43
CA ASN A 129 10.40 3.16 -19.92
C ASN A 129 10.15 1.97 -18.98
N GLN A 130 9.14 2.06 -18.13
CA GLN A 130 8.72 0.93 -17.28
C GLN A 130 7.79 0.00 -18.05
N PHE A 131 7.67 -1.25 -17.59
CA PHE A 131 6.79 -2.26 -18.21
C PHE A 131 5.31 -2.09 -17.82
N PHE A 132 4.99 -1.16 -16.95
CA PHE A 132 3.63 -0.84 -16.50
C PHE A 132 3.19 0.54 -16.97
N SER A 133 1.88 0.79 -16.97
CA SER A 133 1.33 2.11 -17.28
C SER A 133 1.48 3.07 -16.10
N SER A 134 1.75 4.34 -16.39
CA SER A 134 1.86 5.35 -15.34
C SER A 134 1.34 6.71 -15.78
N LYS A 135 0.84 7.49 -14.82
CA LYS A 135 0.45 8.89 -15.03
C LYS A 135 0.66 9.73 -13.78
N ILE A 136 0.88 11.00 -13.97
CA ILE A 136 0.89 12.01 -12.91
C ILE A 136 -0.29 12.95 -13.18
N ILE A 137 -1.12 13.16 -12.17
CA ILE A 137 -2.26 14.07 -12.23
C ILE A 137 -2.19 15.06 -11.09
N ASN A 138 -2.69 16.26 -11.31
CA ASN A 138 -2.77 17.27 -10.28
C ASN A 138 -3.95 17.00 -9.34
N LEU A 139 -3.78 17.32 -8.06
CA LEU A 139 -4.87 17.37 -7.13
C LEU A 139 -5.84 18.51 -7.51
N GLU A 140 -7.11 18.16 -7.70
CA GLU A 140 -8.20 19.14 -7.89
C GLU A 140 -8.60 19.73 -6.52
N PHE A 141 -7.64 20.42 -5.88
CA PHE A 141 -7.77 20.87 -4.49
C PHE A 141 -9.03 21.68 -4.24
N GLU A 142 -9.31 22.65 -5.10
CA GLU A 142 -10.48 23.56 -4.97
C GLU A 142 -11.81 22.79 -4.96
N LYS A 143 -11.91 21.72 -5.73
CA LYS A 143 -13.10 20.87 -5.82
C LYS A 143 -13.29 20.04 -4.54
N TYR A 144 -12.23 19.40 -4.07
CA TYR A 144 -12.34 18.43 -2.97
C TYR A 144 -12.32 19.09 -1.59
N LYS A 145 -11.66 20.24 -1.43
CA LYS A 145 -11.61 20.95 -0.15
C LYS A 145 -12.98 21.41 0.36
N LEU A 146 -13.94 21.60 -0.55
CA LEU A 146 -15.31 22.02 -0.19
C LEU A 146 -16.04 20.98 0.70
N ASN A 147 -15.62 19.73 0.62
CA ASN A 147 -16.20 18.63 1.41
C ASN A 147 -15.51 18.42 2.76
N ILE A 148 -14.54 19.26 3.11
CA ILE A 148 -13.74 19.10 4.33
C ILE A 148 -14.17 20.15 5.35
N ASN A 149 -14.49 19.71 6.56
CA ASN A 149 -14.83 20.59 7.65
C ASN A 149 -13.68 21.53 8.02
N ASN A 150 -14.00 22.77 8.35
CA ASN A 150 -12.99 23.75 8.77
C ASN A 150 -12.51 23.54 10.21
N ILE A 151 -13.22 22.74 10.99
CA ILE A 151 -12.96 22.44 12.40
C ILE A 151 -12.95 20.91 12.54
N ASN A 152 -11.96 20.38 13.24
CA ASN A 152 -11.86 18.96 13.54
C ASN A 152 -12.70 18.58 14.78
N GLU A 153 -12.73 17.29 15.14
CA GLU A 153 -13.46 16.75 16.30
C GLU A 153 -12.99 17.34 17.65
N GLU A 154 -11.76 17.86 17.72
CA GLU A 154 -11.21 18.53 18.88
C GLU A 154 -11.50 20.04 18.91
N ASN A 155 -12.41 20.54 18.06
CA ASN A 155 -12.71 21.96 17.88
C ASN A 155 -11.52 22.83 17.44
N LYS A 156 -10.48 22.21 16.84
CA LYS A 156 -9.32 22.95 16.29
C LYS A 156 -9.53 23.24 14.82
N LYS A 157 -9.02 24.40 14.38
CA LYS A 157 -9.06 24.78 12.96
C LYS A 157 -8.21 23.83 12.13
N VAL A 158 -8.80 23.28 11.07
CA VAL A 158 -8.10 22.43 10.10
C VAL A 158 -7.17 23.30 9.25
N THR A 159 -5.90 22.92 9.19
CA THR A 159 -4.87 23.63 8.41
C THR A 159 -5.02 23.35 6.91
N GLU A 160 -4.47 24.22 6.06
CA GLU A 160 -4.48 23.99 4.60
C GLU A 160 -3.72 22.69 4.22
N ASN A 161 -2.67 22.33 4.95
CA ASN A 161 -1.96 21.06 4.73
C ASN A 161 -2.84 19.83 5.05
N GLN A 162 -3.61 19.91 6.12
CA GLN A 162 -4.59 18.85 6.46
C GLN A 162 -5.69 18.78 5.39
N LYS A 163 -6.20 19.92 4.93
CA LYS A 163 -7.18 19.96 3.83
C LYS A 163 -6.60 19.36 2.56
N SER A 164 -5.35 19.69 2.23
CA SER A 164 -4.66 19.11 1.08
C SER A 164 -4.57 17.59 1.16
N ASN A 165 -4.14 17.06 2.31
CA ASN A 165 -4.08 15.62 2.54
C ASN A 165 -5.45 14.96 2.40
N MET A 166 -6.47 15.49 3.06
CA MET A 166 -7.84 14.97 2.98
C MET A 166 -8.42 15.06 1.56
N SER A 167 -8.17 16.15 0.85
CA SER A 167 -8.57 16.30 -0.55
C SER A 167 -7.92 15.27 -1.46
N ASN A 168 -6.64 14.98 -1.22
CA ASN A 168 -5.91 13.97 -1.99
C ASN A 168 -6.44 12.56 -1.70
N ILE A 169 -6.76 12.24 -0.44
CA ILE A 169 -7.45 10.99 -0.09
C ILE A 169 -8.77 10.88 -0.84
N HIS A 170 -9.58 11.95 -0.83
CA HIS A 170 -10.88 11.96 -1.50
C HIS A 170 -10.75 11.75 -3.02
N GLN A 171 -9.81 12.45 -3.66
CA GLN A 171 -9.55 12.24 -5.10
C GLN A 171 -9.05 10.83 -5.39
N SER A 172 -8.18 10.28 -4.54
CA SER A 172 -7.68 8.90 -4.65
C SER A 172 -8.82 7.89 -4.60
N LEU A 173 -9.72 8.02 -3.63
CA LEU A 173 -10.90 7.15 -3.50
C LEU A 173 -11.84 7.28 -4.71
N ASN A 174 -12.06 8.50 -5.21
CA ASN A 174 -12.88 8.68 -6.41
C ASN A 174 -12.25 8.07 -7.66
N LEU A 175 -10.92 8.17 -7.79
CA LEU A 175 -10.20 7.52 -8.89
C LEU A 175 -10.28 6.00 -8.80
N ALA A 176 -10.36 5.47 -7.59
CA ALA A 176 -10.40 4.05 -7.33
C ALA A 176 -11.76 3.39 -7.61
N LYS A 177 -12.85 4.15 -7.65
CA LYS A 177 -14.20 3.60 -7.83
C LYS A 177 -14.41 2.83 -9.14
N ASP A 178 -13.67 3.19 -10.17
CA ASP A 178 -13.81 2.63 -11.52
C ASP A 178 -12.80 1.49 -11.76
N GLU A 179 -12.01 1.11 -10.76
CA GLU A 179 -11.05 0.02 -10.88
C GLU A 179 -11.72 -1.34 -10.59
N GLU A 180 -11.39 -2.34 -11.40
CA GLU A 180 -12.06 -3.64 -11.37
C GLU A 180 -11.44 -4.65 -10.40
N ASP A 181 -10.24 -4.36 -9.85
CA ASP A 181 -9.51 -5.30 -8.99
C ASP A 181 -8.74 -4.56 -7.88
N LEU A 182 -7.50 -4.91 -7.59
CA LEU A 182 -6.81 -4.39 -6.42
C LEU A 182 -6.33 -2.96 -6.58
N ILE A 183 -6.42 -2.22 -5.48
CA ILE A 183 -5.90 -0.87 -5.36
C ILE A 183 -4.98 -0.82 -4.16
N TYR A 184 -3.80 -0.23 -4.37
CA TYR A 184 -2.85 0.05 -3.30
C TYR A 184 -2.70 1.56 -3.12
N PHE A 185 -3.25 2.09 -2.03
CA PHE A 185 -3.04 3.48 -1.64
C PHE A 185 -1.74 3.61 -0.85
N VAL A 186 -0.89 4.53 -1.27
CA VAL A 186 0.41 4.75 -0.62
C VAL A 186 0.72 6.23 -0.45
N GLU A 187 1.30 6.58 0.68
CA GLU A 187 1.81 7.92 0.96
C GLU A 187 3.25 8.07 0.47
N ASP A 188 3.70 9.31 0.30
CA ASP A 188 4.99 9.63 -0.30
C ASP A 188 6.18 9.61 0.69
N ASP A 189 6.08 8.85 1.78
CA ASP A 189 7.15 8.69 2.77
C ASP A 189 7.37 7.25 3.27
N TYR A 190 6.82 6.26 2.53
CA TYR A 190 7.04 4.84 2.79
C TYR A 190 8.10 4.25 1.86
N ILE A 191 9.01 3.44 2.40
CA ILE A 191 10.01 2.71 1.62
C ILE A 191 9.66 1.23 1.57
N HIS A 192 9.59 0.70 0.36
CA HIS A 192 9.28 -0.69 0.09
C HIS A 192 10.56 -1.52 0.00
N LYS A 193 10.55 -2.72 0.55
CA LYS A 193 11.53 -3.75 0.25
C LYS A 193 11.36 -4.23 -1.19
N GLU A 194 12.39 -4.85 -1.75
CA GLU A 194 12.36 -5.31 -3.14
C GLU A 194 11.23 -6.31 -3.43
N ASN A 195 10.89 -7.19 -2.49
CA ASN A 195 9.82 -8.18 -2.62
C ASN A 195 8.47 -7.72 -2.03
N ALA A 196 8.33 -6.48 -1.57
CA ALA A 196 7.17 -6.06 -0.79
C ALA A 196 5.85 -6.19 -1.55
N ILE A 197 5.79 -5.71 -2.80
CA ILE A 197 4.53 -5.73 -3.58
C ILE A 197 4.17 -7.17 -3.97
N GLU A 198 5.16 -8.00 -4.28
CA GLU A 198 4.95 -9.43 -4.53
C GLU A 198 4.34 -10.12 -3.31
N GLU A 199 4.93 -9.92 -2.14
CA GLU A 199 4.43 -10.51 -0.89
C GLU A 199 3.02 -10.02 -0.54
N MET A 200 2.73 -8.74 -0.77
CA MET A 200 1.37 -8.19 -0.59
C MET A 200 0.35 -8.90 -1.47
N LEU A 201 0.65 -9.10 -2.76
CA LEU A 201 -0.23 -9.80 -3.68
C LEU A 201 -0.42 -11.27 -3.32
N PHE A 202 0.65 -11.99 -3.01
CA PHE A 202 0.56 -13.38 -2.59
C PHE A 202 -0.21 -13.55 -1.27
N THR A 203 0.02 -12.65 -0.34
CA THR A 203 -0.72 -12.65 0.94
C THR A 203 -2.21 -12.42 0.68
N TYR A 204 -2.54 -11.43 -0.15
CA TYR A 204 -3.93 -11.17 -0.52
C TYR A 204 -4.59 -12.36 -1.20
N GLU A 205 -3.99 -12.92 -2.26
CA GLU A 205 -4.53 -14.09 -2.98
C GLU A 205 -4.74 -15.29 -2.05
N LYS A 206 -3.77 -15.56 -1.18
CA LYS A 206 -3.83 -16.67 -0.23
C LYS A 206 -4.91 -16.45 0.81
N LEU A 207 -4.92 -15.29 1.46
CA LEU A 207 -5.89 -14.98 2.51
C LEU A 207 -7.31 -14.89 1.97
N SER A 208 -7.54 -14.19 0.84
CA SER A 208 -8.86 -14.08 0.24
C SER A 208 -9.41 -15.41 -0.24
N THR A 209 -8.53 -16.28 -0.77
CA THR A 209 -8.91 -17.66 -1.12
C THR A 209 -9.27 -18.47 0.12
N PHE A 210 -8.48 -18.37 1.17
CA PHE A 210 -8.68 -19.10 2.42
C PHE A 210 -9.96 -18.67 3.12
N LEU A 211 -10.20 -17.37 3.21
CA LEU A 211 -11.37 -16.79 3.87
C LEU A 211 -12.60 -16.73 2.98
N ASN A 212 -12.46 -17.06 1.70
CA ASN A 212 -13.49 -16.94 0.67
C ASN A 212 -14.18 -15.56 0.68
N SER A 213 -13.39 -14.51 0.83
CA SER A 213 -13.84 -13.12 0.87
C SER A 213 -12.79 -12.15 0.35
N GLU A 214 -13.26 -11.01 -0.16
CA GLU A 214 -12.37 -9.89 -0.45
C GLU A 214 -11.86 -9.27 0.85
N LEU A 215 -10.62 -8.78 0.85
CA LEU A 215 -9.95 -8.30 2.03
C LEU A 215 -9.51 -6.86 1.88
N PHE A 216 -9.46 -6.17 3.01
CA PHE A 216 -8.77 -4.92 3.18
C PHE A 216 -7.51 -5.17 4.01
N LEU A 217 -6.34 -4.91 3.42
CA LEU A 217 -5.05 -5.06 4.11
C LEU A 217 -4.53 -3.66 4.50
N CYS A 218 -4.13 -3.48 5.75
CA CYS A 218 -3.58 -2.22 6.27
C CYS A 218 -2.35 -2.45 7.18
#